data_95f8d4af7ec3ceaeebe45698a1512387
#
_entry.id   95f8d4af7ec3ceaeebe45698a1512387
#
_cell.length_a   1.000
_cell.length_b   1.000
_cell.length_c   1.000
_cell.angle_alpha   90.00
_cell.angle_beta   90.00
_cell.angle_gamma   90.00
#
_symmetry.space_group_name_H-M   'P 1'
#
loop_
_entity.id
_entity.type
_entity.pdbx_description
1 polymer ?
#
loop_
_entity_poly.entity_id
_entity_poly.type
_entity_poly.pdbx_seq_one_letter_code
_entity_poly.pdbx_strand_id
1 'polypeptide(L)'
;MRWYWIATLLVFAPHGFLPAEPQLEQFFTRHCVKCHGPEKQKGKVRLDRPPGELFSDAELLETVVSVLEAGDMPPKKAPQPRAEARAKALELLQKHILASRPANTLKRLTRAEYANTLLDLFGVEFDLTGLLPPDHVEHGFDKFGEA
;
A
#
# COMPACT_ATOMS: atom_id res chain seq x y z
N MET A 1 -50.81 5.16 -33.19
CA MET A 1 -49.60 4.41 -32.83
C MET A 1 -48.52 5.38 -32.42
N ARG A 2 -48.26 5.50 -31.10
CA ARG A 2 -47.27 6.48 -30.55
C ARG A 2 -46.06 5.66 -30.15
N TRP A 3 -44.95 5.80 -30.86
CA TRP A 3 -43.65 5.17 -30.52
C TRP A 3 -42.96 5.99 -29.43
N TYR A 4 -42.82 5.42 -28.26
CA TYR A 4 -42.00 5.96 -27.18
C TYR A 4 -40.56 5.52 -27.42
N TRP A 5 -39.68 6.49 -27.75
CA TRP A 5 -38.25 6.30 -27.74
C TRP A 5 -37.79 6.34 -26.28
N ILE A 6 -37.44 5.18 -25.73
CA ILE A 6 -36.77 5.10 -24.43
C ILE A 6 -35.29 5.40 -24.68
N ALA A 7 -34.88 6.64 -24.40
CA ALA A 7 -33.48 7.03 -24.35
C ALA A 7 -32.85 6.42 -23.11
N THR A 8 -32.09 5.34 -23.29
CA THR A 8 -31.29 4.72 -22.23
C THR A 8 -30.12 5.65 -21.95
N LEU A 9 -30.22 6.47 -20.91
CA LEU A 9 -29.11 7.25 -20.36
C LEU A 9 -28.10 6.28 -19.75
N LEU A 10 -27.02 5.98 -20.49
CA LEU A 10 -25.82 5.35 -19.96
C LEU A 10 -25.19 6.32 -18.97
N VAL A 11 -25.48 6.12 -17.68
CA VAL A 11 -24.77 6.79 -16.59
C VAL A 11 -23.35 6.24 -16.55
N PHE A 12 -22.42 6.97 -17.15
CA PHE A 12 -21.01 6.75 -16.99
C PHE A 12 -20.67 7.09 -15.53
N ALA A 13 -20.62 6.08 -14.67
CA ALA A 13 -20.08 6.26 -13.32
C ALA A 13 -18.60 6.60 -13.46
N PRO A 14 -18.11 7.75 -12.95
CA PRO A 14 -16.69 8.05 -12.93
C PRO A 14 -16.00 6.99 -12.05
N HIS A 15 -14.94 6.41 -12.59
CA HIS A 15 -14.11 5.41 -11.93
C HIS A 15 -13.71 5.91 -10.54
N GLY A 16 -14.16 5.17 -9.54
CA GLY A 16 -13.98 5.25 -8.13
C GLY A 16 -12.81 6.07 -7.59
N PHE A 17 -13.05 7.34 -7.35
CA PHE A 17 -12.38 8.03 -6.27
C PHE A 17 -12.94 7.41 -4.98
N LEU A 18 -12.18 6.53 -4.34
CA LEU A 18 -12.53 6.08 -2.99
C LEU A 18 -12.59 7.34 -2.12
N PRO A 19 -13.72 7.67 -1.50
CA PRO A 19 -13.78 8.80 -0.60
C PRO A 19 -12.70 8.58 0.45
N ALA A 20 -11.85 9.59 0.66
CA ALA A 20 -10.86 9.58 1.72
C ALA A 20 -11.58 9.19 3.02
N GLU A 21 -11.10 8.15 3.68
CA GLU A 21 -11.75 7.60 4.86
C GLU A 21 -11.67 8.65 5.98
N PRO A 22 -12.77 9.31 6.38
CA PRO A 22 -12.73 10.41 7.36
C PRO A 22 -12.10 10.00 8.69
N GLN A 23 -12.19 8.71 9.01
CA GLN A 23 -11.60 8.13 10.22
C GLN A 23 -10.08 8.13 10.17
N LEU A 24 -9.48 7.84 9.01
CA LEU A 24 -8.04 7.81 8.82
C LEU A 24 -7.45 9.22 8.81
N GLU A 25 -8.11 10.17 8.17
CA GLU A 25 -7.74 11.59 8.23
C GLU A 25 -7.77 12.12 9.67
N GLN A 26 -8.83 11.79 10.41
CA GLN A 26 -8.94 12.17 11.81
C GLN A 26 -7.83 11.53 12.67
N PHE A 27 -7.46 10.29 12.39
CA PHE A 27 -6.35 9.61 13.05
C PHE A 27 -5.03 10.34 12.81
N PHE A 28 -4.71 10.68 11.55
CA PHE A 28 -3.49 11.42 11.21
C PHE A 28 -3.47 12.81 11.84
N THR A 29 -4.57 13.56 11.73
CA THR A 29 -4.67 14.89 12.34
C THR A 29 -4.39 14.85 13.83
N ARG A 30 -4.95 13.87 14.54
CA ARG A 30 -4.83 13.75 16.00
C ARG A 30 -3.45 13.27 16.46
N HIS A 31 -2.82 12.34 15.73
CA HIS A 31 -1.66 11.59 16.22
C HIS A 31 -0.37 11.86 15.46
N CYS A 32 -0.42 12.38 14.22
CA CYS A 32 0.73 12.47 13.33
C CYS A 32 1.08 13.89 12.91
N VAL A 33 0.10 14.69 12.50
CA VAL A 33 0.28 16.01 11.85
C VAL A 33 1.04 17.02 12.73
N LYS A 34 0.93 16.93 14.04
CA LYS A 34 1.72 17.79 14.95
C LYS A 34 3.24 17.73 14.70
N CYS A 35 3.75 16.59 14.21
CA CYS A 35 5.17 16.37 13.92
C CYS A 35 5.45 16.16 12.43
N HIS A 36 4.44 15.79 11.64
CA HIS A 36 4.52 15.49 10.22
C HIS A 36 3.52 16.35 9.43
N GLY A 37 3.49 17.63 9.70
CA GLY A 37 2.58 18.62 9.12
C GLY A 37 3.32 19.84 8.56
N PRO A 38 2.60 20.96 8.33
CA PRO A 38 3.15 22.12 7.66
C PRO A 38 4.23 22.83 8.47
N GLU A 39 4.10 22.88 9.81
CA GLU A 39 5.05 23.57 10.69
C GLU A 39 6.26 22.70 11.05
N LYS A 40 6.08 21.38 11.09
CA LYS A 40 7.12 20.41 11.42
C LYS A 40 7.06 19.22 10.47
N GLN A 41 8.19 18.93 9.84
CA GLN A 41 8.33 17.82 8.89
C GLN A 41 9.44 16.89 9.37
N LYS A 42 9.24 16.23 10.52
CA LYS A 42 10.22 15.27 11.02
C LYS A 42 10.42 14.14 10.02
N GLY A 43 11.68 13.80 9.75
CA GLY A 43 12.02 12.82 8.74
C GLY A 43 11.63 13.21 7.30
N LYS A 44 11.36 14.51 7.03
CA LYS A 44 10.86 15.02 5.75
C LYS A 44 9.51 14.44 5.33
N VAL A 45 8.77 13.86 6.25
CA VAL A 45 7.46 13.24 6.00
C VAL A 45 6.34 14.26 6.26
N ARG A 46 5.38 14.34 5.33
CA ARG A 46 4.17 15.18 5.40
C ARG A 46 2.93 14.28 5.35
N LEU A 47 2.10 14.33 6.40
CA LEU A 47 0.86 13.54 6.53
C LEU A 47 -0.39 14.43 6.58
N ASP A 48 -0.24 15.72 6.25
CA ASP A 48 -1.30 16.72 6.12
C ASP A 48 -1.61 17.07 4.65
N ARG A 49 -1.10 16.27 3.70
CA ARG A 49 -1.39 16.43 2.27
C ARG A 49 -2.88 16.15 1.99
N PRO A 50 -3.43 16.69 0.89
CA PRO A 50 -4.78 16.35 0.45
C PRO A 50 -4.97 14.83 0.40
N PRO A 51 -6.14 14.31 0.83
CA PRO A 51 -6.37 12.86 0.92
C PRO A 51 -6.08 12.09 -0.37
N GLY A 52 -6.43 12.66 -1.53
CA GLY A 52 -6.14 12.04 -2.83
C GLY A 52 -4.66 11.83 -3.11
N GLU A 53 -3.80 12.76 -2.67
CA GLU A 53 -2.34 12.62 -2.81
C GLU A 53 -1.76 11.68 -1.74
N LEU A 54 -2.22 11.84 -0.50
CA LEU A 54 -1.70 11.06 0.63
C LEU A 54 -1.99 9.58 0.47
N PHE A 55 -3.23 9.23 0.11
CA PHE A 55 -3.65 7.83 0.02
C PHE A 55 -3.29 7.15 -1.30
N SER A 56 -2.80 7.90 -2.29
CA SER A 56 -2.21 7.33 -3.51
C SER A 56 -0.72 7.01 -3.38
N ASP A 57 -0.05 7.49 -2.33
CA ASP A 57 1.37 7.28 -2.08
C ASP A 57 1.58 5.95 -1.30
N ALA A 58 1.56 4.84 -2.02
CA ALA A 58 1.64 3.51 -1.42
C ALA A 58 2.92 3.29 -0.61
N GLU A 59 4.06 3.81 -1.06
CA GLU A 59 5.36 3.68 -0.38
C GLU A 59 5.34 4.39 0.97
N LEU A 60 4.77 5.61 1.01
CA LEU A 60 4.58 6.33 2.26
C LEU A 60 3.63 5.59 3.20
N LEU A 61 2.51 5.06 2.68
CA LEU A 61 1.56 4.32 3.51
C LEU A 61 2.16 3.03 4.07
N GLU A 62 2.96 2.29 3.30
CA GLU A 62 3.70 1.11 3.76
C GLU A 62 4.68 1.47 4.89
N THR A 63 5.40 2.58 4.75
CA THR A 63 6.27 3.10 5.81
C THR A 63 5.47 3.44 7.07
N VAL A 64 4.32 4.10 6.93
CA VAL A 64 3.45 4.44 8.07
C VAL A 64 2.93 3.18 8.77
N VAL A 65 2.50 2.17 8.02
CA VAL A 65 2.08 0.87 8.58
C VAL A 65 3.22 0.25 9.38
N SER A 66 4.41 0.14 8.81
CA SER A 66 5.58 -0.47 9.46
C SER A 66 5.91 0.19 10.81
N VAL A 67 5.96 1.52 10.86
CA VAL A 67 6.31 2.23 12.13
C VAL A 67 5.17 2.21 13.15
N LEU A 68 3.91 2.10 12.70
CA LEU A 68 2.76 1.91 13.60
C LEU A 68 2.74 0.51 14.20
N GLU A 69 3.02 -0.52 13.41
CA GLU A 69 3.09 -1.93 13.87
C GLU A 69 4.26 -2.13 14.83
N ALA A 70 5.42 -1.57 14.53
CA ALA A 70 6.58 -1.61 15.42
C ALA A 70 6.38 -0.83 16.74
N GLY A 71 5.37 0.06 16.80
CA GLY A 71 5.14 0.94 17.95
C GLY A 71 6.14 2.08 18.06
N ASP A 72 6.89 2.39 17.01
CA ASP A 72 7.85 3.48 16.96
C ASP A 72 7.16 4.84 16.79
N MET A 73 5.95 4.84 16.21
CA MET A 73 5.11 6.03 16.04
C MET A 73 3.71 5.83 16.60
N PRO A 74 3.17 6.85 17.28
CA PRO A 74 3.82 8.07 17.75
C PRO A 74 4.92 7.77 18.78
N PRO A 75 5.94 8.64 18.94
CA PRO A 75 7.01 8.44 19.92
C PRO A 75 6.45 8.26 21.33
N LYS A 76 7.08 7.46 22.17
CA LYS A 76 6.61 7.11 23.54
C LYS A 76 6.22 8.32 24.42
N LYS A 77 6.83 9.49 24.17
CA LYS A 77 6.54 10.74 24.90
C LYS A 77 5.31 11.49 24.35
N ALA A 78 4.77 11.09 23.20
CA ALA A 78 3.59 11.69 22.62
C ALA A 78 2.31 10.96 23.07
N PRO A 79 1.13 11.61 23.00
CA PRO A 79 -0.15 10.94 23.26
C PRO A 79 -0.32 9.73 22.35
N GLN A 80 -0.52 8.56 22.94
CA GLN A 80 -0.68 7.31 22.21
C GLN A 80 -2.14 7.12 21.76
N PRO A 81 -2.39 6.60 20.56
CA PRO A 81 -3.72 6.17 20.16
C PRO A 81 -4.18 4.98 21.02
N ARG A 82 -5.48 4.87 21.23
CA ARG A 82 -6.06 3.66 21.82
C ARG A 82 -5.80 2.47 20.90
N ALA A 83 -5.73 1.27 21.47
CA ALA A 83 -5.44 0.05 20.72
C ALA A 83 -6.41 -0.16 19.55
N GLU A 84 -7.72 0.08 19.79
CA GLU A 84 -8.75 -0.07 18.76
C GLU A 84 -8.58 0.96 17.62
N ALA A 85 -8.23 2.22 17.98
CA ALA A 85 -8.01 3.27 16.98
C ALA A 85 -6.77 2.97 16.13
N ARG A 86 -5.70 2.42 16.73
CA ARG A 86 -4.51 1.98 16.02
C ARG A 86 -4.83 0.82 15.07
N ALA A 87 -5.52 -0.21 15.58
CA ALA A 87 -5.91 -1.37 14.78
C ALA A 87 -6.78 -0.96 13.58
N LYS A 88 -7.74 -0.06 13.80
CA LYS A 88 -8.59 0.46 12.71
C LYS A 88 -7.80 1.27 11.69
N ALA A 89 -6.84 2.09 12.13
CA ALA A 89 -5.98 2.84 11.22
C ALA A 89 -5.12 1.89 10.36
N LEU A 90 -4.54 0.84 10.94
CA LEU A 90 -3.77 -0.17 10.22
C LEU A 90 -4.63 -0.91 9.18
N GLU A 91 -5.83 -1.34 9.54
CA GLU A 91 -6.79 -1.97 8.62
C GLU A 91 -7.07 -1.07 7.40
N LEU A 92 -7.37 0.21 7.65
CA LEU A 92 -7.70 1.17 6.60
C LEU A 92 -6.48 1.48 5.71
N LEU A 93 -5.30 1.63 6.30
CA LEU A 93 -4.05 1.82 5.55
C LEU A 93 -3.75 0.64 4.63
N GLN A 94 -3.84 -0.59 5.14
CA GLN A 94 -3.63 -1.80 4.35
C GLN A 94 -4.63 -1.91 3.20
N LYS A 95 -5.90 -1.53 3.43
CA LYS A 95 -6.92 -1.48 2.38
C LYS A 95 -6.55 -0.48 1.27
N HIS A 96 -6.06 0.71 1.61
CA HIS A 96 -5.60 1.70 0.64
C HIS A 96 -4.38 1.22 -0.15
N ILE A 97 -3.40 0.61 0.52
CA ILE A 97 -2.22 0.03 -0.13
C ILE A 97 -2.63 -1.05 -1.14
N LEU A 98 -3.52 -1.95 -0.76
CA LEU A 98 -4.01 -3.00 -1.65
C LEU A 98 -4.79 -2.43 -2.85
N ALA A 99 -5.60 -1.39 -2.62
CA ALA A 99 -6.38 -0.74 -3.68
C ALA A 99 -5.51 0.06 -4.67
N SER A 100 -4.37 0.60 -4.20
CA SER A 100 -3.43 1.36 -5.03
C SER A 100 -2.45 0.48 -5.81
N ARG A 101 -2.33 -0.80 -5.44
CA ARG A 101 -1.50 -1.75 -6.20
C ARG A 101 -2.17 -2.01 -7.55
N PRO A 102 -1.47 -1.83 -8.68
CA PRO A 102 -2.02 -2.22 -9.96
C PRO A 102 -2.36 -3.71 -9.94
N ALA A 103 -3.56 -4.04 -10.40
CA ALA A 103 -4.15 -5.40 -10.31
C ALA A 103 -3.32 -6.51 -10.99
N ASN A 104 -2.27 -6.15 -11.73
CA ASN A 104 -1.49 -7.05 -12.59
C ASN A 104 0.01 -7.06 -12.32
N THR A 105 0.51 -6.52 -11.22
CA THR A 105 1.92 -6.71 -10.88
C THR A 105 2.11 -8.04 -10.13
N LEU A 106 1.93 -9.14 -10.85
CA LEU A 106 2.56 -10.39 -10.46
C LEU A 106 4.07 -10.19 -10.58
N LYS A 107 4.73 -9.87 -9.47
CA LYS A 107 6.19 -9.91 -9.45
C LYS A 107 6.62 -11.34 -9.77
N ARG A 108 7.39 -11.50 -10.84
CA ARG A 108 8.05 -12.77 -11.10
C ARG A 108 8.97 -13.06 -9.92
N LEU A 109 8.86 -14.26 -9.38
CA LEU A 109 9.83 -14.73 -8.37
C LEU A 109 11.21 -14.87 -9.02
N THR A 110 12.23 -14.46 -8.31
CA THR A 110 13.61 -14.79 -8.67
C THR A 110 13.81 -16.32 -8.57
N ARG A 111 14.85 -16.84 -9.22
CA ARG A 111 15.20 -18.27 -9.10
C ARG A 111 15.39 -18.69 -7.64
N ALA A 112 16.04 -17.85 -6.83
CA ALA A 112 16.28 -18.11 -5.42
C ALA A 112 14.97 -18.14 -4.62
N GLU A 113 14.07 -17.15 -4.84
CA GLU A 113 12.77 -17.13 -4.19
C GLU A 113 11.91 -18.34 -4.58
N TYR A 114 11.97 -18.75 -5.84
CA TYR A 114 11.24 -19.92 -6.32
C TYR A 114 11.81 -21.22 -5.71
N ALA A 115 13.15 -21.37 -5.67
CA ALA A 115 13.81 -22.51 -5.04
C ALA A 115 13.49 -22.61 -3.55
N ASN A 116 13.55 -21.49 -2.82
CA ASN A 116 13.19 -21.44 -1.40
C ASN A 116 11.71 -21.80 -1.18
N THR A 117 10.82 -21.33 -2.03
CA THR A 117 9.39 -21.69 -1.95
C THR A 117 9.18 -23.19 -2.14
N LEU A 118 9.89 -23.82 -3.09
CA LEU A 118 9.79 -25.25 -3.29
C LEU A 118 10.38 -26.03 -2.10
N LEU A 119 11.50 -25.56 -1.54
CA LEU A 119 12.10 -26.14 -0.34
C LEU A 119 11.12 -26.07 0.84
N ASP A 120 10.50 -24.93 1.07
CA ASP A 120 9.53 -24.73 2.16
C ASP A 120 8.27 -25.61 2.00
N LEU A 121 7.78 -25.76 0.76
CA LEU A 121 6.58 -26.56 0.48
C LEU A 121 6.82 -28.07 0.45
N PHE A 122 7.96 -28.51 -0.08
CA PHE A 122 8.22 -29.92 -0.35
C PHE A 122 9.37 -30.51 0.46
N GLY A 123 10.16 -29.70 1.15
CA GLY A 123 11.31 -30.12 1.93
C GLY A 123 12.48 -30.65 1.08
N VAL A 124 12.51 -30.31 -0.21
CA VAL A 124 13.53 -30.81 -1.18
C VAL A 124 14.15 -29.60 -1.90
N GLU A 125 15.48 -29.62 -2.00
CA GLU A 125 16.23 -28.66 -2.80
C GLU A 125 16.14 -29.01 -4.28
N PHE A 126 15.82 -28.01 -5.12
CA PHE A 126 15.79 -28.15 -6.57
C PHE A 126 16.85 -27.26 -7.22
N ASP A 127 17.66 -27.84 -8.10
CA ASP A 127 18.51 -27.05 -9.00
C ASP A 127 17.65 -26.51 -10.18
N LEU A 128 17.36 -25.23 -10.13
CA LEU A 128 16.55 -24.57 -11.13
C LEU A 128 17.36 -23.88 -12.22
N THR A 129 18.69 -23.99 -12.19
CA THR A 129 19.63 -23.25 -13.05
C THR A 129 19.40 -23.52 -14.55
N GLY A 130 19.06 -24.75 -14.89
CA GLY A 130 18.76 -25.16 -16.28
C GLY A 130 17.28 -25.09 -16.67
N LEU A 131 16.36 -24.88 -15.69
CA LEU A 131 14.92 -24.95 -15.91
C LEU A 131 14.28 -23.58 -16.02
N LEU A 132 14.82 -22.58 -15.35
CA LEU A 132 14.30 -21.23 -15.37
C LEU A 132 15.24 -20.26 -16.08
N PRO A 133 14.71 -19.25 -16.80
CA PRO A 133 15.54 -18.20 -17.39
C PRO A 133 16.29 -17.45 -16.31
N PRO A 134 17.47 -16.87 -16.59
CA PRO A 134 18.23 -16.09 -15.62
C PRO A 134 17.43 -14.90 -15.10
N ASP A 135 17.68 -14.53 -13.84
CA ASP A 135 17.09 -13.33 -13.29
C ASP A 135 17.71 -12.09 -13.96
N HIS A 136 16.88 -11.11 -14.22
CA HIS A 136 17.35 -9.82 -14.74
C HIS A 136 17.98 -9.04 -13.58
N VAL A 137 19.23 -8.63 -13.75
CA VAL A 137 19.99 -7.88 -12.75
C VAL A 137 20.17 -6.45 -13.25
N GLU A 138 19.52 -5.48 -12.59
CA GLU A 138 19.77 -4.07 -12.78
C GLU A 138 20.47 -3.46 -11.57
N HIS A 139 21.55 -2.71 -11.80
CA HIS A 139 22.32 -2.02 -10.76
C HIS A 139 22.79 -2.93 -9.60
N GLY A 140 23.00 -4.23 -9.87
CA GLY A 140 23.42 -5.19 -8.86
C GLY A 140 22.30 -5.80 -7.99
N PHE A 141 21.04 -5.52 -8.33
CA PHE A 141 19.88 -6.09 -7.65
C PHE A 141 19.08 -6.99 -8.60
N ASP A 142 18.71 -8.17 -8.12
CA ASP A 142 17.97 -9.20 -8.85
C ASP A 142 16.43 -9.06 -8.75
N LYS A 143 15.94 -8.01 -8.09
CA LYS A 143 14.51 -7.85 -7.75
C LYS A 143 13.66 -7.04 -8.72
N PHE A 144 14.22 -6.56 -9.81
CA PHE A 144 13.47 -5.80 -10.80
C PHE A 144 13.00 -6.70 -11.94
N GLY A 145 12.00 -7.55 -11.63
CA GLY A 145 11.27 -8.29 -12.65
C GLY A 145 10.04 -7.50 -13.07
N GLU A 146 10.15 -6.59 -14.02
CA GLU A 146 8.98 -6.20 -14.82
C GLU A 146 8.64 -7.35 -15.75
N ALA A 147 7.37 -7.80 -15.70
CA ALA A 147 6.81 -8.75 -16.62
C ALA A 147 6.35 -8.06 -17.90
#